data_ec151ff7e10684fd686c1974a8f75729
#
_entry.id   ec151ff7e10684fd686c1974a8f75729
#
_cell.length_a   1.000
_cell.length_b   1.000
_cell.length_c   1.000
_cell.angle_alpha   90.00
_cell.angle_beta   90.00
_cell.angle_gamma   90.00
#
_symmetry.space_group_name_H-M   'P 1'
#
loop_
_entity.id
_entity.type
_entity.pdbx_description
1 polymer ?
#
loop_
_entity_poly.entity_id
_entity_poly.type
_entity_poly.pdbx_seq_one_letter_code
_entity_poly.pdbx_strand_id
1 'polypeptide(L)'
;FQDEDLERSVWWCSGFILVALLVYAFSYVRKRRTKVEVKHWLASPFLNYLFPCLAVGISVFLLIGREEHQEVEKICRLDHWIEDKEWEKVLQSIRPEDAKQSLLQQHWALLALSQIGELSERMFAYGPTGTDSFFYSMEDGLFREYFNTSFYECLGSDNGVVHSAFQAATQTRYGMSFRALRTLIKANIRLGNTEVAEKYLVLLQHSTCHARWGEAQRKKIADQSRLEKHVSNKSIGRLLQGSRSFVVEMAAVVDHYPEDRKALEYLLCGLLLQKDLDKFAYVLHEYAFRFMNRLPRHYEEALLVVGMKHPEVLEVFSVDKTKIEQFERFYSMLQKRDEYKWMLESQFGDSFWFYYYCT
;
A
#
# COMPACT_ATOMS: atom_id res chain seq x y z
N PHE A 1 10.83 3.52 -16.43
CA PHE A 1 12.01 4.30 -15.99
C PHE A 1 12.89 3.55 -15.00
N GLN A 2 12.34 2.80 -14.03
CA GLN A 2 13.13 2.10 -13.01
C GLN A 2 13.86 0.84 -13.51
N ASP A 3 13.37 0.17 -14.54
CA ASP A 3 13.99 -1.05 -15.07
C ASP A 3 15.30 -0.78 -15.82
N GLU A 4 15.43 0.35 -16.53
CA GLU A 4 16.65 0.68 -17.27
C GLU A 4 17.83 1.02 -16.36
N ASP A 5 17.56 1.70 -15.25
CA ASP A 5 18.62 2.07 -14.30
C ASP A 5 19.06 0.88 -13.44
N LEU A 6 18.14 -0.05 -13.12
CA LEU A 6 18.48 -1.31 -12.47
C LEU A 6 19.30 -2.21 -13.40
N GLU A 7 18.90 -2.36 -14.66
CA GLU A 7 19.68 -3.08 -15.69
C GLU A 7 21.07 -2.47 -15.86
N ARG A 8 21.17 -1.14 -16.01
CA ARG A 8 22.48 -0.45 -16.10
C ARG A 8 23.34 -0.74 -14.87
N SER A 9 22.80 -0.71 -13.67
CA SER A 9 23.53 -1.00 -12.45
C SER A 9 24.05 -2.44 -12.41
N VAL A 10 23.21 -3.41 -12.80
CA VAL A 10 23.58 -4.82 -12.91
C VAL A 10 24.64 -5.03 -13.99
N TRP A 11 24.54 -4.35 -15.15
CA TRP A 11 25.56 -4.40 -16.20
C TRP A 11 26.89 -3.83 -15.75
N TRP A 12 26.89 -2.69 -15.03
CA TRP A 12 28.11 -2.11 -14.48
C TRP A 12 28.76 -3.04 -13.45
N CYS A 13 28.01 -3.61 -12.53
CA CYS A 13 28.53 -4.56 -11.56
C CYS A 13 29.08 -5.83 -12.21
N SER A 14 28.36 -6.38 -13.20
CA SER A 14 28.82 -7.54 -13.98
C SER A 14 30.08 -7.22 -14.76
N GLY A 15 30.18 -6.02 -15.33
CA GLY A 15 31.37 -5.52 -16.02
C GLY A 15 32.58 -5.43 -15.09
N PHE A 16 32.42 -4.88 -13.90
CA PHE A 16 33.49 -4.82 -12.89
C PHE A 16 33.96 -6.18 -12.43
N ILE A 17 33.04 -7.11 -12.18
CA ILE A 17 33.38 -8.50 -11.82
C ILE A 17 34.15 -9.17 -12.98
N LEU A 18 33.70 -8.97 -14.21
CA LEU A 18 34.35 -9.55 -15.39
C LEU A 18 35.76 -8.97 -15.59
N VAL A 19 35.95 -7.67 -15.41
CA VAL A 19 37.27 -7.03 -15.47
C VAL A 19 38.18 -7.56 -14.36
N ALA A 20 37.68 -7.72 -13.14
CA ALA A 20 38.43 -8.27 -12.02
C ALA A 20 38.86 -9.73 -12.30
N LEU A 21 37.96 -10.54 -12.87
CA LEU A 21 38.27 -11.92 -13.30
C LEU A 21 39.28 -11.97 -14.43
N LEU A 22 39.20 -11.07 -15.41
CA LEU A 22 40.17 -10.98 -16.54
C LEU A 22 41.55 -10.55 -16.03
N VAL A 23 41.64 -9.58 -15.12
CA VAL A 23 42.90 -9.16 -14.49
C VAL A 23 43.49 -10.33 -13.71
N TYR A 24 42.67 -11.08 -12.97
CA TYR A 24 43.11 -12.28 -12.25
C TYR A 24 43.60 -13.34 -13.21
N ALA A 25 42.86 -13.68 -14.25
CA ALA A 25 43.21 -14.67 -15.25
C ALA A 25 44.53 -14.28 -15.99
N PHE A 26 44.63 -12.99 -16.35
CA PHE A 26 45.85 -12.48 -17.01
C PHE A 26 47.07 -12.55 -16.09
N SER A 27 46.93 -12.20 -14.83
CA SER A 27 47.97 -12.32 -13.81
C SER A 27 48.40 -13.79 -13.61
N TYR A 28 47.43 -14.70 -13.60
CA TYR A 28 47.66 -16.12 -13.48
C TYR A 28 48.39 -16.71 -14.69
N VAL A 29 47.96 -16.35 -15.92
CA VAL A 29 48.61 -16.79 -17.18
C VAL A 29 50.02 -16.21 -17.31
N ARG A 30 50.21 -14.94 -16.93
CA ARG A 30 51.52 -14.27 -16.94
C ARG A 30 52.48 -14.93 -15.96
N LYS A 31 52.03 -15.32 -14.78
CA LYS A 31 52.81 -16.07 -13.78
C LYS A 31 53.25 -17.45 -14.30
N ARG A 32 52.47 -18.04 -15.19
CA ARG A 32 52.77 -19.36 -15.77
C ARG A 32 53.74 -19.28 -16.98
N ARG A 33 53.77 -18.13 -17.69
CA ARG A 33 54.60 -17.95 -18.94
C ARG A 33 55.94 -17.29 -18.71
N THR A 34 56.13 -16.52 -17.65
CA THR A 34 57.37 -15.78 -17.41
C THR A 34 58.05 -16.29 -16.15
N LYS A 35 59.24 -16.91 -16.35
CA LYS A 35 60.22 -17.20 -15.25
C LYS A 35 60.93 -15.91 -14.76
N VAL A 36 60.28 -14.75 -14.84
CA VAL A 36 60.85 -13.48 -14.41
C VAL A 36 60.50 -13.29 -12.93
N GLU A 37 61.51 -13.14 -12.09
CA GLU A 37 61.39 -12.76 -10.70
C GLU A 37 60.64 -11.39 -10.57
N VAL A 38 59.32 -11.48 -10.42
CA VAL A 38 58.49 -10.34 -10.07
C VAL A 38 58.76 -10.00 -8.61
N LYS A 39 59.14 -8.74 -8.32
CA LYS A 39 59.35 -8.23 -6.95
C LYS A 39 58.41 -8.92 -5.95
N HIS A 40 58.99 -9.51 -4.91
CA HIS A 40 58.34 -10.38 -3.91
C HIS A 40 57.00 -9.84 -3.34
N TRP A 41 56.80 -8.52 -3.38
CA TRP A 41 55.63 -7.83 -2.88
C TRP A 41 54.36 -8.01 -3.76
N LEU A 42 54.49 -8.02 -5.10
CA LEU A 42 53.37 -8.22 -6.04
C LEU A 42 52.97 -9.69 -6.22
N ALA A 43 53.78 -10.61 -5.68
CA ALA A 43 53.55 -12.06 -5.75
C ALA A 43 52.84 -12.64 -4.50
N SER A 44 52.50 -11.78 -3.54
CA SER A 44 51.78 -12.22 -2.33
C SER A 44 50.40 -12.74 -2.69
N PRO A 45 50.05 -13.99 -2.31
CA PRO A 45 48.70 -14.52 -2.52
C PRO A 45 47.62 -13.65 -1.89
N PHE A 46 47.96 -12.94 -0.83
CA PHE A 46 47.09 -12.03 -0.12
C PHE A 46 46.60 -10.86 -1.03
N LEU A 47 47.48 -10.25 -1.83
CA LEU A 47 47.12 -9.18 -2.77
C LEU A 47 46.21 -9.66 -3.91
N ASN A 48 46.36 -10.90 -4.35
CA ASN A 48 45.55 -11.49 -5.41
C ASN A 48 44.09 -11.74 -4.97
N TYR A 49 43.82 -11.88 -3.68
CA TYR A 49 42.47 -12.00 -3.14
C TYR A 49 41.94 -10.65 -2.62
N LEU A 50 42.82 -9.78 -2.10
CA LEU A 50 42.43 -8.49 -1.57
C LEU A 50 41.80 -7.59 -2.65
N PHE A 51 42.36 -7.54 -3.84
CA PHE A 51 41.91 -6.66 -4.91
C PHE A 51 40.50 -6.99 -5.42
N PRO A 52 40.13 -8.25 -5.74
CA PRO A 52 38.77 -8.59 -6.12
C PRO A 52 37.78 -8.43 -4.95
N CYS A 53 38.16 -8.74 -3.71
CA CYS A 53 37.31 -8.50 -2.55
C CYS A 53 37.03 -6.99 -2.32
N LEU A 54 38.05 -6.15 -2.52
CA LEU A 54 37.93 -4.70 -2.41
C LEU A 54 37.07 -4.12 -3.55
N ALA A 55 37.23 -4.62 -4.78
CA ALA A 55 36.42 -4.23 -5.93
C ALA A 55 34.94 -4.61 -5.73
N VAL A 56 34.66 -5.83 -5.22
CA VAL A 56 33.31 -6.25 -4.87
C VAL A 56 32.76 -5.40 -3.72
N GLY A 57 33.56 -5.13 -2.69
CA GLY A 57 33.16 -4.30 -1.55
C GLY A 57 32.81 -2.87 -1.98
N ILE A 58 33.62 -2.26 -2.84
CA ILE A 58 33.36 -0.92 -3.39
C ILE A 58 32.09 -0.94 -4.28
N SER A 59 31.92 -1.96 -5.12
CA SER A 59 30.73 -2.09 -5.97
C SER A 59 29.45 -2.23 -5.14
N VAL A 60 29.49 -3.05 -4.08
CA VAL A 60 28.37 -3.20 -3.13
C VAL A 60 28.10 -1.90 -2.39
N PHE A 61 29.16 -1.20 -1.92
CA PHE A 61 29.03 0.08 -1.25
C PHE A 61 28.40 1.17 -2.13
N LEU A 62 28.83 1.23 -3.41
CA LEU A 62 28.26 2.18 -4.38
C LEU A 62 26.81 1.85 -4.76
N LEU A 63 26.41 0.57 -4.70
CA LEU A 63 25.03 0.16 -4.91
C LEU A 63 24.13 0.48 -3.72
N ILE A 64 24.61 0.24 -2.50
CA ILE A 64 23.83 0.48 -1.26
C ILE A 64 23.66 1.99 -1.00
N GLY A 65 24.60 2.82 -1.43
CA GLY A 65 24.61 4.27 -1.16
C GLY A 65 23.72 5.13 -2.06
N ARG A 66 23.01 4.56 -3.04
CA ARG A 66 22.12 5.33 -3.91
C ARG A 66 20.76 5.56 -3.24
N GLU A 67 20.36 6.82 -3.12
CA GLU A 67 19.05 7.22 -2.54
C GLU A 67 17.87 6.54 -3.26
N GLU A 68 17.94 6.38 -4.58
CA GLU A 68 16.92 5.67 -5.38
C GLU A 68 16.71 4.21 -4.93
N HIS A 69 17.78 3.50 -4.53
CA HIS A 69 17.66 2.13 -4.03
C HIS A 69 17.02 2.08 -2.65
N GLN A 70 17.24 3.10 -1.82
CA GLN A 70 16.62 3.19 -0.49
C GLN A 70 15.11 3.41 -0.59
N GLU A 71 14.64 4.22 -1.54
CA GLU A 71 13.21 4.42 -1.79
C GLU A 71 12.53 3.12 -2.31
N VAL A 72 13.14 2.46 -3.28
CA VAL A 72 12.62 1.17 -3.78
C VAL A 72 12.61 0.11 -2.67
N GLU A 73 13.68 0.03 -1.86
CA GLU A 73 13.72 -0.89 -0.73
C GLU A 73 12.63 -0.57 0.30
N LYS A 74 12.40 0.71 0.62
CA LYS A 74 11.33 1.17 1.51
C LYS A 74 9.97 0.72 0.97
N ILE A 75 9.72 0.94 -0.33
CA ILE A 75 8.49 0.53 -1.00
C ILE A 75 8.30 -1.00 -0.92
N CYS A 76 9.32 -1.79 -1.26
CA CYS A 76 9.25 -3.25 -1.19
C CYS A 76 9.00 -3.74 0.24
N ARG A 77 9.59 -3.10 1.23
CA ARG A 77 9.42 -3.42 2.65
C ARG A 77 8.00 -3.12 3.13
N LEU A 78 7.46 -1.96 2.76
CA LEU A 78 6.08 -1.57 3.05
C LEU A 78 5.10 -2.58 2.43
N ASP A 79 5.33 -2.93 1.18
CA ASP A 79 4.53 -3.89 0.47
C ASP A 79 4.52 -5.28 1.13
N HIS A 80 5.68 -5.74 1.61
CA HIS A 80 5.80 -6.99 2.38
C HIS A 80 5.00 -6.94 3.67
N TRP A 81 5.10 -5.85 4.44
CA TRP A 81 4.31 -5.70 5.68
C TRP A 81 2.81 -5.65 5.42
N ILE A 82 2.38 -5.07 4.29
CA ILE A 82 0.97 -5.06 3.89
C ILE A 82 0.51 -6.49 3.55
N GLU A 83 1.33 -7.25 2.81
CA GLU A 83 1.01 -8.65 2.49
C GLU A 83 0.90 -9.51 3.76
N ASP A 84 1.75 -9.26 4.75
CA ASP A 84 1.74 -9.96 6.03
C ASP A 84 0.74 -9.36 7.05
N LYS A 85 0.01 -8.30 6.67
CA LYS A 85 -0.99 -7.59 7.49
C LYS A 85 -0.39 -6.96 8.77
N GLU A 86 0.87 -6.58 8.71
CA GLU A 86 1.58 -5.92 9.80
C GLU A 86 1.34 -4.39 9.78
N TRP A 87 0.09 -3.98 9.93
CA TRP A 87 -0.40 -2.60 9.73
C TRP A 87 0.28 -1.57 10.62
N GLU A 88 0.58 -1.93 11.84
CA GLU A 88 1.28 -1.04 12.79
C GLU A 88 2.70 -0.71 12.31
N LYS A 89 3.41 -1.69 11.73
CA LYS A 89 4.76 -1.44 11.16
C LYS A 89 4.69 -0.51 9.94
N VAL A 90 3.65 -0.66 9.12
CA VAL A 90 3.40 0.26 7.99
C VAL A 90 3.26 1.70 8.51
N LEU A 91 2.40 1.92 9.51
CA LEU A 91 2.16 3.24 10.10
C LEU A 91 3.38 3.82 10.84
N GLN A 92 4.19 2.97 11.48
CA GLN A 92 5.45 3.41 12.10
C GLN A 92 6.51 3.84 11.07
N SER A 93 6.46 3.27 9.88
CA SER A 93 7.43 3.56 8.81
C SER A 93 7.03 4.75 7.92
N ILE A 94 5.74 5.11 7.87
CA ILE A 94 5.24 6.23 7.07
C ILE A 94 4.92 7.39 7.99
N ARG A 95 5.73 8.44 7.94
CA ARG A 95 5.42 9.69 8.65
C ARG A 95 4.32 10.45 7.89
N PRO A 96 3.47 11.23 8.58
CA PRO A 96 2.46 12.06 7.95
C PRO A 96 3.02 13.00 6.86
N GLU A 97 4.21 13.56 7.07
CA GLU A 97 4.88 14.46 6.12
C GLU A 97 5.28 13.73 4.84
N ASP A 98 5.78 12.50 4.95
CA ASP A 98 6.16 11.67 3.80
C ASP A 98 4.93 11.28 2.97
N ALA A 99 3.81 10.97 3.63
CA ALA A 99 2.54 10.65 2.98
C ALA A 99 1.95 11.84 2.20
N LYS A 100 2.11 13.07 2.70
CA LYS A 100 1.69 14.29 1.98
C LYS A 100 2.47 14.52 0.70
N GLN A 101 3.68 13.98 0.58
CA GLN A 101 4.55 14.12 -0.59
C GLN A 101 4.47 12.93 -1.56
N SER A 102 4.01 11.77 -1.10
CA SER A 102 3.95 10.54 -1.88
C SER A 102 2.55 9.91 -1.82
N LEU A 103 1.83 9.98 -2.94
CA LEU A 103 0.50 9.42 -3.06
C LEU A 103 0.47 7.92 -2.71
N LEU A 104 1.50 7.15 -3.10
CA LEU A 104 1.59 5.73 -2.78
C LEU A 104 1.73 5.49 -1.26
N GLN A 105 2.55 6.28 -0.57
CA GLN A 105 2.68 6.18 0.89
C GLN A 105 1.39 6.62 1.59
N GLN A 106 0.70 7.64 1.07
CA GLN A 106 -0.61 8.06 1.56
C GLN A 106 -1.64 6.93 1.46
N HIS A 107 -1.75 6.29 0.31
CA HIS A 107 -2.67 5.16 0.11
C HIS A 107 -2.40 4.01 1.09
N TRP A 108 -1.14 3.65 1.28
CA TRP A 108 -0.76 2.59 2.22
C TRP A 108 -1.04 2.96 3.68
N ALA A 109 -0.79 4.22 4.06
CA ALA A 109 -1.13 4.69 5.40
C ALA A 109 -2.64 4.66 5.66
N LEU A 110 -3.45 5.17 4.71
CA LEU A 110 -4.91 5.17 4.84
C LEU A 110 -5.49 3.75 4.85
N LEU A 111 -4.94 2.83 4.03
CA LEU A 111 -5.32 1.42 4.09
C LEU A 111 -4.98 0.81 5.45
N ALA A 112 -3.78 1.07 5.98
CA ALA A 112 -3.37 0.55 7.28
C ALA A 112 -4.26 1.10 8.41
N LEU A 113 -4.57 2.41 8.39
CA LEU A 113 -5.51 3.02 9.34
C LEU A 113 -6.88 2.36 9.30
N SER A 114 -7.42 2.07 8.11
CA SER A 114 -8.71 1.39 8.00
C SER A 114 -8.69 -0.03 8.57
N GLN A 115 -7.54 -0.71 8.48
CA GLN A 115 -7.43 -2.09 8.98
C GLN A 115 -7.32 -2.16 10.50
N ILE A 116 -6.77 -1.12 11.16
CA ILE A 116 -6.73 -1.02 12.63
C ILE A 116 -7.94 -0.26 13.22
N GLY A 117 -8.85 0.26 12.36
CA GLY A 117 -10.05 0.98 12.79
C GLY A 117 -9.78 2.42 13.24
N GLU A 118 -8.72 3.05 12.76
CA GLU A 118 -8.32 4.43 13.09
C GLU A 118 -8.43 5.41 11.91
N LEU A 119 -9.06 4.99 10.79
CA LEU A 119 -9.20 5.86 9.62
C LEU A 119 -9.97 7.14 9.96
N SER A 120 -11.10 6.99 10.61
CA SER A 120 -11.98 8.08 11.06
C SER A 120 -11.40 8.94 12.20
N GLU A 121 -10.30 8.51 12.81
CA GLU A 121 -9.59 9.26 13.86
C GLU A 121 -8.39 10.06 13.33
N ARG A 122 -7.71 9.56 12.27
CA ARG A 122 -6.36 10.02 11.93
C ARG A 122 -6.13 10.34 10.45
N MET A 123 -7.10 10.12 9.55
CA MET A 123 -6.84 10.21 8.10
C MET A 123 -6.33 11.58 7.64
N PHE A 124 -6.82 12.69 8.23
CA PHE A 124 -6.42 14.04 7.81
C PHE A 124 -4.97 14.38 8.17
N ALA A 125 -4.37 13.70 9.15
CA ALA A 125 -2.94 13.85 9.42
C ALA A 125 -2.07 13.48 8.20
N TYR A 126 -2.54 12.54 7.37
CA TYR A 126 -1.86 12.08 6.16
C TYR A 126 -2.20 12.89 4.90
N GLY A 127 -2.98 13.96 5.02
CA GLY A 127 -3.23 14.96 3.98
C GLY A 127 -4.01 14.46 2.76
N PRO A 128 -5.12 13.68 2.91
CA PRO A 128 -5.93 13.29 1.77
C PRO A 128 -6.53 14.52 1.10
N THR A 129 -6.58 14.52 -0.24
CA THR A 129 -7.12 15.63 -1.03
C THR A 129 -8.49 15.35 -1.64
N GLY A 130 -8.95 14.10 -1.55
CA GLY A 130 -10.22 13.65 -2.08
C GLY A 130 -10.35 12.12 -1.98
N THR A 131 -11.42 11.56 -2.52
CA THR A 131 -11.68 10.11 -2.49
C THR A 131 -10.65 9.28 -3.23
N ASP A 132 -9.93 9.87 -4.18
CA ASP A 132 -8.83 9.22 -4.89
C ASP A 132 -7.65 8.90 -3.96
N SER A 133 -7.61 9.49 -2.76
CA SER A 133 -6.65 9.11 -1.72
C SER A 133 -6.88 7.71 -1.14
N PHE A 134 -8.04 7.10 -1.34
CA PHE A 134 -8.34 5.74 -0.88
C PHE A 134 -8.03 4.67 -1.93
N PHE A 135 -8.10 5.02 -3.20
CA PHE A 135 -8.03 4.05 -4.28
C PHE A 135 -7.48 4.66 -5.57
N TYR A 136 -6.58 3.95 -6.24
CA TYR A 136 -6.06 4.37 -7.53
C TYR A 136 -7.05 4.06 -8.66
N SER A 137 -7.58 5.09 -9.31
CA SER A 137 -8.57 4.91 -10.39
C SER A 137 -7.98 4.93 -11.80
N MET A 138 -6.90 5.68 -12.06
CA MET A 138 -6.56 6.08 -13.42
C MET A 138 -5.07 6.07 -13.81
N GLU A 139 -4.13 5.76 -12.92
CA GLU A 139 -2.70 5.80 -13.25
C GLU A 139 -2.11 4.42 -13.53
N ASP A 140 -1.21 4.29 -14.51
CA ASP A 140 -0.49 3.05 -14.79
C ASP A 140 0.71 2.89 -13.83
N GLY A 141 0.91 1.67 -13.35
CA GLY A 141 2.05 1.34 -12.53
C GLY A 141 1.91 0.04 -11.74
N LEU A 142 2.99 -0.73 -11.68
CA LEU A 142 3.03 -2.04 -11.01
C LEU A 142 2.68 -1.94 -9.52
N PHE A 143 3.21 -0.94 -8.82
CA PHE A 143 2.94 -0.74 -7.38
C PHE A 143 1.49 -0.38 -7.10
N ARG A 144 0.85 0.35 -8.03
CA ARG A 144 -0.57 0.64 -7.96
C ARG A 144 -1.39 -0.64 -7.98
N GLU A 145 -1.10 -1.54 -8.90
CA GLU A 145 -1.86 -2.79 -9.01
C GLU A 145 -1.64 -3.70 -7.79
N TYR A 146 -0.45 -3.67 -7.19
CA TYR A 146 -0.21 -4.36 -5.92
C TYR A 146 -0.97 -3.72 -4.76
N PHE A 147 -1.05 -2.38 -4.72
CA PHE A 147 -1.89 -1.68 -3.76
C PHE A 147 -3.37 -2.06 -3.94
N ASN A 148 -3.90 -1.92 -5.15
CA ASN A 148 -5.30 -2.26 -5.47
C ASN A 148 -5.63 -3.71 -5.11
N THR A 149 -4.70 -4.63 -5.38
CA THR A 149 -4.84 -6.04 -4.97
C THR A 149 -5.02 -6.17 -3.45
N SER A 150 -4.17 -5.49 -2.67
CA SER A 150 -4.25 -5.51 -1.20
C SER A 150 -5.51 -4.82 -0.68
N PHE A 151 -5.89 -3.71 -1.30
CA PHE A 151 -7.12 -2.99 -0.98
C PHE A 151 -8.37 -3.87 -1.19
N TYR A 152 -8.51 -4.50 -2.35
CA TYR A 152 -9.62 -5.41 -2.63
C TYR A 152 -9.60 -6.65 -1.72
N GLU A 153 -8.43 -7.17 -1.37
CA GLU A 153 -8.31 -8.27 -0.40
C GLU A 153 -8.82 -7.86 0.98
N CYS A 154 -8.52 -6.64 1.43
CA CYS A 154 -9.01 -6.08 2.69
C CYS A 154 -10.52 -5.83 2.70
N LEU A 155 -11.12 -5.52 1.53
CA LEU A 155 -12.57 -5.39 1.36
C LEU A 155 -13.28 -6.73 1.13
N GLY A 156 -12.54 -7.84 0.97
CA GLY A 156 -13.12 -9.15 0.67
C GLY A 156 -13.64 -9.31 -0.76
N SER A 157 -13.16 -8.50 -1.69
CA SER A 157 -13.52 -8.56 -3.11
C SER A 157 -12.55 -9.42 -3.92
N ASP A 158 -12.74 -10.75 -3.92
CA ASP A 158 -11.86 -11.67 -4.63
C ASP A 158 -11.83 -11.43 -6.15
N ASN A 159 -12.94 -10.95 -6.76
CA ASN A 159 -12.95 -10.57 -8.17
C ASN A 159 -12.06 -9.34 -8.44
N GLY A 160 -12.08 -8.34 -7.56
CA GLY A 160 -11.19 -7.19 -7.62
C GLY A 160 -9.73 -7.60 -7.46
N VAL A 161 -9.44 -8.53 -6.53
CA VAL A 161 -8.11 -9.12 -6.34
C VAL A 161 -7.62 -9.80 -7.62
N VAL A 162 -8.46 -10.64 -8.26
CA VAL A 162 -8.08 -11.31 -9.52
C VAL A 162 -7.82 -10.30 -10.62
N HIS A 163 -8.67 -9.28 -10.76
CA HIS A 163 -8.51 -8.24 -11.77
C HIS A 163 -7.19 -7.49 -11.62
N SER A 164 -6.92 -6.92 -10.43
CA SER A 164 -5.71 -6.14 -10.18
C SER A 164 -4.45 -7.01 -10.23
N ALA A 165 -4.48 -8.24 -9.72
CA ALA A 165 -3.34 -9.16 -9.80
C ALA A 165 -3.03 -9.57 -11.25
N PHE A 166 -4.05 -9.71 -12.11
CA PHE A 166 -3.84 -9.96 -13.52
C PHE A 166 -3.26 -8.75 -14.23
N GLN A 167 -3.73 -7.55 -13.94
CA GLN A 167 -3.14 -6.30 -14.44
C GLN A 167 -1.68 -6.16 -14.00
N ALA A 168 -1.35 -6.38 -12.73
CA ALA A 168 0.02 -6.40 -12.24
C ALA A 168 0.89 -7.41 -13.02
N ALA A 169 0.34 -8.57 -13.36
CA ALA A 169 1.05 -9.58 -14.14
C ALA A 169 1.38 -9.13 -15.57
N THR A 170 0.50 -8.33 -16.19
CA THR A 170 0.71 -7.81 -17.56
C THR A 170 1.71 -6.67 -17.64
N GLN A 171 1.95 -5.96 -16.54
CA GLN A 171 2.87 -4.83 -16.48
C GLN A 171 4.32 -5.24 -16.23
N THR A 172 4.59 -6.50 -15.93
CA THR A 172 5.95 -7.00 -15.73
C THR A 172 6.63 -7.34 -17.05
N ARG A 173 7.85 -6.83 -17.28
CA ARG A 173 8.62 -7.03 -18.53
C ARG A 173 8.92 -8.51 -18.84
N TYR A 174 9.09 -9.32 -17.80
CA TYR A 174 9.51 -10.72 -17.92
C TYR A 174 8.38 -11.73 -17.68
N GLY A 175 7.13 -11.28 -17.73
CA GLY A 175 5.97 -12.11 -17.49
C GLY A 175 5.48 -12.08 -16.04
N MET A 176 4.67 -13.05 -15.66
CA MET A 176 4.03 -13.07 -14.33
C MET A 176 5.02 -13.22 -13.20
N SER A 177 5.03 -12.26 -12.28
CA SER A 177 5.79 -12.38 -11.03
C SER A 177 5.20 -13.48 -10.13
N PHE A 178 6.03 -14.06 -9.26
CA PHE A 178 5.55 -15.04 -8.27
C PHE A 178 4.46 -14.43 -7.38
N ARG A 179 4.58 -13.15 -7.02
CA ARG A 179 3.58 -12.44 -6.23
C ARG A 179 2.21 -12.42 -6.93
N ALA A 180 2.17 -12.02 -8.20
CA ALA A 180 0.94 -12.01 -8.99
C ALA A 180 0.34 -13.42 -9.12
N LEU A 181 1.17 -14.43 -9.45
CA LEU A 181 0.73 -15.82 -9.52
C LEU A 181 0.16 -16.32 -8.18
N ARG A 182 0.86 -16.07 -7.07
CA ARG A 182 0.42 -16.46 -5.73
C ARG A 182 -0.94 -15.86 -5.39
N THR A 183 -1.14 -14.59 -5.71
CA THR A 183 -2.40 -13.87 -5.48
C THR A 183 -3.52 -14.42 -6.35
N LEU A 184 -3.27 -14.61 -7.66
CA LEU A 184 -4.25 -15.20 -8.58
C LEU A 184 -4.68 -16.60 -8.15
N ILE A 185 -3.74 -17.45 -7.72
CA ILE A 185 -4.03 -18.79 -7.22
C ILE A 185 -4.91 -18.72 -5.98
N LYS A 186 -4.52 -17.94 -4.96
CA LYS A 186 -5.28 -17.81 -3.71
C LYS A 186 -6.70 -17.29 -3.95
N ALA A 187 -6.86 -16.24 -4.76
CA ALA A 187 -8.16 -15.64 -5.04
C ALA A 187 -9.05 -16.59 -5.84
N ASN A 188 -8.54 -17.28 -6.87
CA ASN A 188 -9.31 -18.25 -7.62
C ASN A 188 -9.72 -19.47 -6.78
N ILE A 189 -8.88 -19.90 -5.82
CA ILE A 189 -9.29 -20.95 -4.85
C ILE A 189 -10.47 -20.46 -4.00
N ARG A 190 -10.43 -19.23 -3.47
CA ARG A 190 -11.52 -18.66 -2.67
C ARG A 190 -12.83 -18.51 -3.49
N LEU A 191 -12.71 -18.15 -4.77
CA LEU A 191 -13.84 -18.05 -5.71
C LEU A 191 -14.39 -19.43 -6.13
N GLY A 192 -13.74 -20.53 -5.81
CA GLY A 192 -14.10 -21.87 -6.28
C GLY A 192 -13.68 -22.17 -7.72
N ASN A 193 -12.91 -21.28 -8.37
CA ASN A 193 -12.39 -21.44 -9.72
C ASN A 193 -11.14 -22.34 -9.74
N THR A 194 -11.29 -23.58 -9.27
CA THR A 194 -10.15 -24.49 -9.04
C THR A 194 -9.39 -24.85 -10.31
N GLU A 195 -10.09 -24.94 -11.46
CA GLU A 195 -9.46 -25.18 -12.76
C GLU A 195 -8.54 -24.03 -13.19
N VAL A 196 -8.95 -22.79 -12.91
CA VAL A 196 -8.12 -21.61 -13.20
C VAL A 196 -6.92 -21.56 -12.26
N ALA A 197 -7.14 -21.83 -10.98
CA ALA A 197 -6.06 -21.91 -10.01
C ALA A 197 -5.02 -22.98 -10.41
N GLU A 198 -5.46 -24.14 -10.89
CA GLU A 198 -4.55 -25.21 -11.33
C GLU A 198 -3.70 -24.81 -12.54
N LYS A 199 -4.25 -24.05 -13.50
CA LYS A 199 -3.47 -23.51 -14.63
C LYS A 199 -2.29 -22.64 -14.15
N TYR A 200 -2.52 -21.78 -13.16
CA TYR A 200 -1.45 -20.97 -12.56
C TYR A 200 -0.48 -21.82 -11.73
N LEU A 201 -0.95 -22.87 -11.05
CA LEU A 201 -0.09 -23.80 -10.29
C LEU A 201 0.85 -24.58 -11.19
N VAL A 202 0.43 -24.94 -12.41
CA VAL A 202 1.30 -25.59 -13.41
C VAL A 202 2.51 -24.72 -13.74
N LEU A 203 2.35 -23.39 -13.82
CA LEU A 203 3.47 -22.48 -14.08
C LEU A 203 4.51 -22.51 -12.96
N LEU A 204 4.10 -22.76 -11.71
CA LEU A 204 5.00 -22.82 -10.56
C LEU A 204 5.72 -24.16 -10.41
N GLN A 205 5.29 -25.21 -11.07
CA GLN A 205 5.93 -26.55 -10.99
C GLN A 205 7.39 -26.53 -11.43
N HIS A 206 7.70 -25.66 -12.40
CA HIS A 206 9.06 -25.53 -12.94
C HIS A 206 9.93 -24.54 -12.15
N SER A 207 9.39 -23.91 -11.10
CA SER A 207 10.13 -23.00 -10.26
C SER A 207 10.88 -23.73 -9.16
N THR A 208 12.21 -23.54 -9.08
CA THR A 208 13.04 -24.14 -8.03
C THR A 208 12.67 -23.67 -6.62
N CYS A 209 12.24 -22.41 -6.48
CA CYS A 209 11.96 -21.80 -5.17
C CYS A 209 10.49 -21.96 -4.74
N HIS A 210 9.54 -22.06 -5.70
CA HIS A 210 8.10 -21.92 -5.41
C HIS A 210 7.29 -23.20 -5.64
N ALA A 211 7.90 -24.26 -6.20
CA ALA A 211 7.22 -25.53 -6.44
C ALA A 211 6.61 -26.11 -5.16
N ARG A 212 7.36 -26.09 -4.02
CA ARG A 212 6.87 -26.61 -2.74
C ARG A 212 5.63 -25.84 -2.23
N TRP A 213 5.58 -24.53 -2.43
CA TRP A 213 4.41 -23.73 -2.09
C TRP A 213 3.21 -24.10 -2.98
N GLY A 214 3.43 -24.30 -4.29
CA GLY A 214 2.41 -24.75 -5.24
C GLY A 214 1.78 -26.09 -4.85
N GLU A 215 2.61 -27.07 -4.49
CA GLU A 215 2.17 -28.37 -3.98
C GLU A 215 1.26 -28.23 -2.74
N ALA A 216 1.61 -27.34 -1.81
CA ALA A 216 0.79 -27.07 -0.63
C ALA A 216 -0.60 -26.50 -0.99
N GLN A 217 -0.68 -25.67 -2.06
CA GLN A 217 -1.99 -25.15 -2.52
C GLN A 217 -2.82 -26.24 -3.21
N ARG A 218 -2.21 -27.15 -3.99
CA ARG A 218 -2.91 -28.30 -4.59
C ARG A 218 -3.57 -29.19 -3.54
N LYS A 219 -2.89 -29.43 -2.43
CA LYS A 219 -3.48 -30.16 -1.31
C LYS A 219 -4.71 -29.47 -0.78
N LYS A 220 -4.69 -28.15 -0.63
CA LYS A 220 -5.86 -27.37 -0.20
C LYS A 220 -7.02 -27.49 -1.18
N ILE A 221 -6.78 -27.42 -2.49
CA ILE A 221 -7.82 -27.63 -3.51
C ILE A 221 -8.43 -29.03 -3.38
N ALA A 222 -7.60 -30.06 -3.22
CA ALA A 222 -8.08 -31.42 -3.04
C ALA A 222 -8.88 -31.63 -1.76
N ASP A 223 -8.54 -30.95 -0.67
CA ASP A 223 -9.25 -31.01 0.60
C ASP A 223 -10.56 -30.22 0.53
N GLN A 224 -10.58 -29.05 -0.14
CA GLN A 224 -11.81 -28.25 -0.34
C GLN A 224 -12.80 -28.95 -1.27
N SER A 225 -12.35 -29.72 -2.26
CA SER A 225 -13.23 -30.52 -3.10
C SER A 225 -13.91 -31.66 -2.37
N ARG A 226 -13.38 -32.07 -1.22
CA ARG A 226 -13.97 -33.07 -0.31
C ARG A 226 -14.92 -32.49 0.73
N LEU A 227 -14.70 -31.25 1.14
CA LEU A 227 -15.55 -30.46 2.02
C LEU A 227 -16.49 -29.66 1.10
N GLU A 228 -17.76 -30.06 1.03
CA GLU A 228 -18.80 -29.43 0.23
C GLU A 228 -18.72 -27.89 0.25
N LYS A 229 -18.84 -27.32 -0.97
CA LYS A 229 -19.02 -25.90 -1.33
C LYS A 229 -19.65 -25.03 -0.21
N HIS A 230 -18.88 -24.64 0.77
CA HIS A 230 -19.15 -23.44 1.53
C HIS A 230 -18.54 -22.27 0.72
N VAL A 231 -19.20 -21.95 -0.39
CA VAL A 231 -19.00 -20.69 -1.07
C VAL A 231 -19.36 -19.62 -0.05
N SER A 232 -18.36 -18.92 0.43
CA SER A 232 -18.58 -17.65 1.13
C SER A 232 -19.29 -16.73 0.14
N ASN A 233 -20.60 -16.64 0.26
CA ASN A 233 -21.49 -15.90 -0.63
C ASN A 233 -21.41 -14.37 -0.39
N LYS A 234 -20.39 -13.86 0.29
CA LYS A 234 -20.10 -12.42 0.32
C LYS A 234 -19.48 -11.98 -1.01
N SER A 235 -20.32 -11.90 -2.02
CA SER A 235 -19.92 -11.44 -3.35
C SER A 235 -19.88 -9.90 -3.42
N ILE A 236 -19.14 -9.26 -2.49
CA ILE A 236 -18.85 -7.82 -2.56
C ILE A 236 -18.26 -7.46 -3.93
N GLY A 237 -17.52 -8.36 -4.54
CA GLY A 237 -16.93 -8.16 -5.85
C GLY A 237 -17.91 -7.95 -7.01
N ARG A 238 -19.21 -8.26 -6.84
CA ARG A 238 -20.24 -7.90 -7.83
C ARG A 238 -20.71 -6.46 -7.69
N LEU A 239 -20.51 -5.86 -6.53
CA LEU A 239 -20.93 -4.50 -6.24
C LEU A 239 -19.83 -3.49 -6.60
N LEU A 240 -18.55 -3.91 -6.51
CA LEU A 240 -17.38 -3.09 -6.86
C LEU A 240 -17.08 -3.26 -8.35
N GLN A 241 -17.49 -2.30 -9.16
CA GLN A 241 -17.35 -2.34 -10.62
C GLN A 241 -16.17 -1.53 -11.15
N GLY A 242 -15.51 -0.71 -10.28
CA GLY A 242 -14.37 0.14 -10.67
C GLY A 242 -14.68 1.26 -11.67
N SER A 243 -15.96 1.38 -12.09
CA SER A 243 -16.43 2.35 -13.09
C SER A 243 -17.20 3.52 -12.49
N ARG A 244 -17.51 3.47 -11.19
CA ARG A 244 -18.30 4.46 -10.48
C ARG A 244 -17.43 5.21 -9.47
N SER A 245 -17.95 6.34 -8.98
CA SER A 245 -17.34 7.02 -7.84
C SER A 245 -17.19 6.06 -6.66
N PHE A 246 -16.03 6.11 -6.00
CA PHE A 246 -15.70 5.30 -4.82
C PHE A 246 -16.83 5.31 -3.77
N VAL A 247 -17.38 6.49 -3.47
CA VAL A 247 -18.47 6.66 -2.50
C VAL A 247 -19.74 5.92 -2.94
N VAL A 248 -20.06 5.94 -4.24
CA VAL A 248 -21.24 5.23 -4.78
C VAL A 248 -21.07 3.71 -4.66
N GLU A 249 -19.86 3.20 -4.88
CA GLU A 249 -19.56 1.78 -4.71
C GLU A 249 -19.63 1.36 -3.24
N MET A 250 -19.07 2.16 -2.33
CA MET A 250 -19.15 1.88 -0.89
C MET A 250 -20.60 1.98 -0.39
N ALA A 251 -21.40 2.91 -0.88
CA ALA A 251 -22.81 2.99 -0.55
C ALA A 251 -23.57 1.72 -0.97
N ALA A 252 -23.31 1.22 -2.18
CA ALA A 252 -23.92 -0.03 -2.63
C ALA A 252 -23.49 -1.25 -1.79
N VAL A 253 -22.25 -1.27 -1.29
CA VAL A 253 -21.80 -2.31 -0.36
C VAL A 253 -22.53 -2.22 0.98
N VAL A 254 -22.64 -1.02 1.56
CA VAL A 254 -23.33 -0.77 2.84
C VAL A 254 -24.82 -1.09 2.74
N ASP A 255 -25.49 -0.74 1.65
CA ASP A 255 -26.89 -1.06 1.42
C ASP A 255 -27.14 -2.59 1.39
N HIS A 256 -26.20 -3.36 0.84
CA HIS A 256 -26.29 -4.82 0.78
C HIS A 256 -25.80 -5.53 2.05
N TYR A 257 -24.79 -4.94 2.72
CA TYR A 257 -24.13 -5.49 3.90
C TYR A 257 -24.00 -4.43 5.00
N PRO A 258 -25.12 -4.02 5.65
CA PRO A 258 -25.12 -2.95 6.66
C PRO A 258 -24.22 -3.23 7.86
N GLU A 259 -23.89 -4.50 8.11
CA GLU A 259 -23.00 -4.93 9.19
C GLU A 259 -21.51 -4.81 8.84
N ASP A 260 -21.17 -4.49 7.59
CA ASP A 260 -19.77 -4.33 7.17
C ASP A 260 -19.21 -2.98 7.63
N ARG A 261 -18.61 -2.98 8.82
CA ARG A 261 -18.08 -1.78 9.47
C ARG A 261 -16.98 -1.10 8.66
N LYS A 262 -16.19 -1.88 7.90
CA LYS A 262 -15.11 -1.30 7.08
C LYS A 262 -15.66 -0.54 5.88
N ALA A 263 -16.61 -1.14 5.18
CA ALA A 263 -17.27 -0.46 4.07
C ALA A 263 -17.99 0.81 4.56
N LEU A 264 -18.64 0.74 5.73
CA LEU A 264 -19.31 1.89 6.34
C LEU A 264 -18.30 2.99 6.73
N GLU A 265 -17.15 2.64 7.32
CA GLU A 265 -16.10 3.60 7.63
C GLU A 265 -15.55 4.27 6.37
N TYR A 266 -15.28 3.50 5.31
CA TYR A 266 -14.87 4.05 4.02
C TYR A 266 -15.94 4.96 3.39
N LEU A 267 -17.21 4.59 3.50
CA LEU A 267 -18.32 5.42 3.01
C LEU A 267 -18.36 6.76 3.74
N LEU A 268 -18.36 6.73 5.07
CA LEU A 268 -18.42 7.95 5.89
C LEU A 268 -17.20 8.83 5.66
N CYS A 269 -15.99 8.27 5.69
CA CYS A 269 -14.77 9.00 5.40
C CYS A 269 -14.74 9.56 3.96
N GLY A 270 -15.26 8.79 2.99
CA GLY A 270 -15.39 9.24 1.61
C GLY A 270 -16.34 10.44 1.45
N LEU A 271 -17.47 10.44 2.18
CA LEU A 271 -18.40 11.57 2.20
C LEU A 271 -17.78 12.82 2.83
N LEU A 272 -16.94 12.65 3.88
CA LEU A 272 -16.16 13.76 4.44
C LEU A 272 -15.18 14.34 3.41
N LEU A 273 -14.50 13.48 2.64
CA LEU A 273 -13.57 13.92 1.60
C LEU A 273 -14.28 14.59 0.41
N GLN A 274 -15.53 14.23 0.14
CA GLN A 274 -16.37 14.93 -0.85
C GLN A 274 -17.03 16.19 -0.29
N LYS A 275 -16.89 16.46 1.02
CA LYS A 275 -17.56 17.57 1.74
C LYS A 275 -19.09 17.48 1.65
N ASP A 276 -19.65 16.28 1.42
CA ASP A 276 -21.09 16.01 1.35
C ASP A 276 -21.62 15.72 2.76
N LEU A 277 -21.75 16.79 3.55
CA LEU A 277 -22.09 16.70 4.97
C LEU A 277 -23.53 16.26 5.22
N ASP A 278 -24.44 16.58 4.31
CA ASP A 278 -25.85 16.20 4.46
C ASP A 278 -26.00 14.68 4.34
N LYS A 279 -25.36 14.08 3.34
CA LYS A 279 -25.32 12.61 3.22
C LYS A 279 -24.53 11.96 4.32
N PHE A 280 -23.42 12.58 4.77
CA PHE A 280 -22.65 12.08 5.89
C PHE A 280 -23.52 11.95 7.15
N ALA A 281 -24.25 13.02 7.52
CA ALA A 281 -25.12 13.01 8.69
C ALA A 281 -26.25 11.96 8.56
N TYR A 282 -26.85 11.83 7.39
CA TYR A 282 -27.85 10.82 7.10
C TYR A 282 -27.31 9.39 7.28
N VAL A 283 -26.18 9.06 6.63
CA VAL A 283 -25.56 7.74 6.71
C VAL A 283 -25.09 7.42 8.12
N LEU A 284 -24.54 8.40 8.83
CA LEU A 284 -24.12 8.24 10.21
C LEU A 284 -25.30 7.88 11.11
N HIS A 285 -26.42 8.57 10.96
CA HIS A 285 -27.64 8.31 11.73
C HIS A 285 -28.24 6.95 11.41
N GLU A 286 -28.38 6.61 10.14
CA GLU A 286 -29.10 5.41 9.70
C GLU A 286 -28.32 4.12 10.00
N TYR A 287 -27.00 4.11 9.71
CA TYR A 287 -26.22 2.89 9.73
C TYR A 287 -25.22 2.81 10.89
N ALA A 288 -24.57 3.91 11.24
CA ALA A 288 -23.41 3.86 12.14
C ALA A 288 -23.75 4.08 13.61
N PHE A 289 -24.73 4.89 13.92
CA PHE A 289 -25.07 5.27 15.30
C PHE A 289 -25.35 4.06 16.21
N ARG A 290 -25.90 2.98 15.66
CA ARG A 290 -26.22 1.76 16.39
C ARG A 290 -24.99 0.94 16.81
N PHE A 291 -23.84 1.17 16.17
CA PHE A 291 -22.62 0.36 16.35
C PHE A 291 -21.49 1.11 17.04
N MET A 292 -21.67 2.40 17.33
CA MET A 292 -20.64 3.27 17.90
C MET A 292 -20.95 3.62 19.35
N ASN A 293 -20.09 3.18 20.27
CA ASN A 293 -20.16 3.60 21.67
C ASN A 293 -19.65 5.04 21.86
N ARG A 294 -18.80 5.49 20.97
CA ARG A 294 -18.20 6.82 20.93
C ARG A 294 -18.04 7.25 19.47
N LEU A 295 -18.31 8.51 19.18
CA LEU A 295 -18.04 9.07 17.86
C LEU A 295 -16.53 9.23 17.65
N PRO A 296 -16.00 8.82 16.48
CA PRO A 296 -14.65 9.13 16.08
C PRO A 296 -14.41 10.64 15.96
N ARG A 297 -13.15 11.04 16.14
CA ARG A 297 -12.72 12.44 16.13
C ARG A 297 -13.25 13.22 14.93
N HIS A 298 -13.04 12.72 13.72
CA HIS A 298 -13.41 13.46 12.51
C HIS A 298 -14.92 13.48 12.26
N TYR A 299 -15.68 12.54 12.83
CA TYR A 299 -17.13 12.57 12.78
C TYR A 299 -17.69 13.64 13.72
N GLU A 300 -17.15 13.78 14.94
CA GLU A 300 -17.49 14.88 15.85
C GLU A 300 -17.16 16.23 15.20
N GLU A 301 -15.98 16.34 14.58
CA GLU A 301 -15.56 17.55 13.88
C GLU A 301 -16.51 17.91 12.72
N ALA A 302 -16.99 16.92 11.97
CA ALA A 302 -17.94 17.13 10.87
C ALA A 302 -19.34 17.51 11.38
N LEU A 303 -19.80 16.86 12.44
CA LEU A 303 -21.11 17.18 13.05
C LEU A 303 -21.17 18.61 13.57
N LEU A 304 -20.08 19.17 14.09
CA LEU A 304 -20.03 20.56 14.50
C LEU A 304 -20.21 21.51 13.30
N VAL A 305 -19.67 21.17 12.13
CA VAL A 305 -19.87 21.93 10.89
C VAL A 305 -21.31 21.82 10.41
N VAL A 306 -21.90 20.61 10.47
CA VAL A 306 -23.33 20.38 10.15
C VAL A 306 -24.21 21.20 11.09
N GLY A 307 -23.92 21.16 12.39
CA GLY A 307 -24.70 21.86 13.44
C GLY A 307 -24.73 23.37 13.28
N MET A 308 -23.83 23.99 12.54
CA MET A 308 -23.93 25.42 12.20
C MET A 308 -25.13 25.75 11.32
N LYS A 309 -25.58 24.80 10.48
CA LYS A 309 -26.74 24.93 9.59
C LYS A 309 -27.98 24.24 10.16
N HIS A 310 -27.76 23.13 10.84
CA HIS A 310 -28.76 22.19 11.35
C HIS A 310 -28.51 21.90 12.83
N PRO A 311 -28.84 22.85 13.75
CA PRO A 311 -28.58 22.68 15.20
C PRO A 311 -29.21 21.42 15.80
N GLU A 312 -30.34 20.97 15.26
CA GLU A 312 -31.07 19.78 15.65
C GLU A 312 -30.22 18.50 15.58
N VAL A 313 -29.20 18.46 14.74
CA VAL A 313 -28.28 17.31 14.59
C VAL A 313 -27.46 17.11 15.88
N LEU A 314 -27.09 18.21 16.55
CA LEU A 314 -26.32 18.16 17.80
C LEU A 314 -27.17 17.71 19.02
N GLU A 315 -28.50 17.73 18.92
CA GLU A 315 -29.39 17.16 19.91
C GLU A 315 -29.41 15.63 19.81
N VAL A 316 -29.22 15.08 18.62
CA VAL A 316 -29.21 13.65 18.35
C VAL A 316 -27.84 13.04 18.68
N PHE A 317 -26.77 13.75 18.28
CA PHE A 317 -25.39 13.28 18.46
C PHE A 317 -24.72 14.04 19.60
N SER A 318 -24.35 13.34 20.67
CA SER A 318 -23.58 13.93 21.77
C SER A 318 -22.13 14.16 21.35
N VAL A 319 -21.74 15.40 21.15
CA VAL A 319 -20.35 15.82 20.85
C VAL A 319 -19.64 16.25 22.13
N ASP A 320 -18.36 15.94 22.26
CA ASP A 320 -17.55 16.31 23.43
C ASP A 320 -17.45 17.85 23.54
N LYS A 321 -17.68 18.37 24.76
CA LYS A 321 -17.57 19.81 25.04
C LYS A 321 -16.22 20.41 24.69
N THR A 322 -15.16 19.66 24.89
CA THR A 322 -13.80 20.10 24.52
C THR A 322 -13.66 20.29 23.02
N LYS A 323 -14.37 19.52 22.19
CA LYS A 323 -14.42 19.69 20.74
C LYS A 323 -15.18 20.93 20.32
N ILE A 324 -16.25 21.26 21.03
CA ILE A 324 -17.02 22.49 20.78
C ILE A 324 -16.12 23.72 21.01
N GLU A 325 -15.39 23.76 22.14
CA GLU A 325 -14.47 24.85 22.46
C GLU A 325 -13.31 24.95 21.43
N GLN A 326 -12.78 23.80 20.99
CA GLN A 326 -11.76 23.75 19.94
C GLN A 326 -12.28 24.28 18.60
N PHE A 327 -13.54 23.95 18.25
CA PHE A 327 -14.17 24.43 17.02
C PHE A 327 -14.43 25.95 17.06
N GLU A 328 -14.91 26.48 18.17
CA GLU A 328 -15.10 27.91 18.36
C GLU A 328 -13.77 28.67 18.21
N ARG A 329 -12.72 28.16 18.79
CA ARG A 329 -11.36 28.69 18.62
C ARG A 329 -10.90 28.66 17.17
N PHE A 330 -11.04 27.50 16.50
CA PHE A 330 -10.74 27.37 15.08
C PHE A 330 -11.50 28.38 14.24
N TYR A 331 -12.82 28.50 14.46
CA TYR A 331 -13.69 29.38 13.69
C TYR A 331 -13.38 30.86 13.91
N SER A 332 -13.02 31.26 15.12
CA SER A 332 -12.56 32.63 15.42
C SER A 332 -11.26 32.97 14.68
N MET A 333 -10.34 32.03 14.57
CA MET A 333 -9.09 32.20 13.81
C MET A 333 -9.35 32.20 12.30
N LEU A 334 -10.31 31.40 11.83
CA LEU A 334 -10.69 31.32 10.42
C LEU A 334 -11.24 32.68 9.89
N GLN A 335 -11.98 33.43 10.71
CA GLN A 335 -12.47 34.74 10.33
C GLN A 335 -11.35 35.75 10.04
N LYS A 336 -10.14 35.49 10.55
CA LYS A 336 -8.94 36.28 10.32
C LYS A 336 -7.86 35.46 9.64
N ARG A 337 -8.27 34.66 8.63
CA ARG A 337 -7.44 33.61 7.98
C ARG A 337 -6.08 34.12 7.55
N ASP A 338 -5.99 35.30 6.97
CA ASP A 338 -4.73 35.85 6.44
C ASP A 338 -3.71 36.10 7.56
N GLU A 339 -4.18 36.48 8.75
CA GLU A 339 -3.34 36.74 9.93
C GLU A 339 -2.91 35.42 10.61
N TYR A 340 -3.81 34.43 10.65
CA TYR A 340 -3.63 33.19 11.42
C TYR A 340 -3.36 31.95 10.56
N LYS A 341 -3.06 32.07 9.27
CA LYS A 341 -2.88 30.95 8.35
C LYS A 341 -1.89 29.89 8.88
N TRP A 342 -0.73 30.34 9.34
CA TRP A 342 0.28 29.44 9.93
C TRP A 342 -0.21 28.75 11.21
N MET A 343 -0.92 29.48 12.07
CA MET A 343 -1.48 28.91 13.30
C MET A 343 -2.59 27.90 13.01
N LEU A 344 -3.45 28.18 12.05
CA LEU A 344 -4.49 27.25 11.61
C LEU A 344 -3.89 25.93 11.12
N GLU A 345 -2.87 26.01 10.29
CA GLU A 345 -2.17 24.82 9.79
C GLU A 345 -1.45 24.06 10.90
N SER A 346 -0.72 24.75 11.79
CA SER A 346 0.05 24.09 12.84
C SER A 346 -0.80 23.47 13.95
N GLN A 347 -1.97 24.04 14.28
CA GLN A 347 -2.83 23.56 15.35
C GLN A 347 -3.97 22.65 14.90
N PHE A 348 -4.45 22.82 13.67
CA PHE A 348 -5.64 22.14 13.15
C PHE A 348 -5.41 21.46 11.80
N GLY A 349 -4.21 21.46 11.26
CA GLY A 349 -3.88 20.90 9.94
C GLY A 349 -4.20 19.41 9.75
N ASP A 350 -4.39 18.69 10.86
CA ASP A 350 -4.81 17.29 10.89
C ASP A 350 -6.29 17.10 11.23
N SER A 351 -7.10 18.18 11.22
CA SER A 351 -8.53 18.15 11.50
C SER A 351 -9.37 18.18 10.23
N PHE A 352 -10.60 17.68 10.34
CA PHE A 352 -11.59 17.83 9.27
C PHE A 352 -11.92 19.31 9.00
N TRP A 353 -11.92 20.16 10.03
CA TRP A 353 -12.21 21.58 9.86
C TRP A 353 -11.21 22.28 8.94
N PHE A 354 -9.92 21.98 9.13
CA PHE A 354 -8.87 22.54 8.25
C PHE A 354 -9.07 22.08 6.82
N TYR A 355 -9.33 20.77 6.64
CA TYR A 355 -9.64 20.21 5.32
C TYR A 355 -10.87 20.86 4.70
N TYR A 356 -11.94 21.05 5.46
CA TYR A 356 -13.20 21.56 4.94
C TYR A 356 -13.12 23.03 4.51
N TYR A 357 -12.50 23.90 5.32
CA TYR A 357 -12.47 25.34 5.12
C TYR A 357 -11.19 25.87 4.45
N CYS A 358 -10.07 25.13 4.51
CA CYS A 358 -8.77 25.63 4.09
C CYS A 358 -8.18 24.95 2.85
N THR A 359 -8.66 23.75 2.48
CA THR A 359 -8.32 23.07 1.24
C THR A 359 -9.49 23.06 0.27
#